data_311f60d9ddf4df0dab540dbce20ded35
#
_entry.id   311f60d9ddf4df0dab540dbce20ded35
#
_cell.length_a   1.000
_cell.length_b   1.000
_cell.length_c   1.000
_cell.angle_alpha   90.00
_cell.angle_beta   90.00
_cell.angle_gamma   90.00
#
_symmetry.space_group_name_H-M   'P 1'
#
loop_
_entity.id
_entity.type
_entity.pdbx_description
1 polymer ?
#
loop_
_entity_poly.entity_id
_entity_poly.type
_entity_poly.pdbx_seq_one_letter_code
_entity_poly.pdbx_strand_id
1 'polypeptide(L)'
;MMIENFGIFDHIVQTKLDSWVLILRNFHGIFSQRELDLLYRSERVFKSSERVIVFLSFENSYASLGGLAAVARLLPKWLVENGEKVIFLTPFHSGNSAVLKARDEGVLKLKFSDAVFHLCNYEGMLNCYEDTSSEIPSFHLEIKNHFNAGDNPYFYDDSDEKLLFDSLAFSAAVPFAMNRLGYKSNLIFHAHDWETAPISITSKYAVISNLLNQARTILTLHNSFDAGIPDKFKLLFFNKLIPGHTVLQCSLPLLNGPLTTVSTPFAHELRHDPIQRGIFTDHLQSYFSLNPPIGIENGMFGEPSCPFSDSAITKALQNNFNSILGQKQSFRELFIEQLNSSSYPGIIGKLVIEPDSIAPIFFMSGRLDIMQKGFEVIFHAFERLARGSAKLFFCPSSASNTRNLSFFEQFSERCKGDITIWPFRISNSQYQSFLQGSSFLLMPSFYEPFGAATEGLIRGVPVLARATGGLCLQINPYNEVNLPPFYSSIFNKKKSAPPTGILYRENYPDDLAEYKWRDLLKMPLESRIENPLFNAMVDSAHSALLSASELYEIPEQYAAMILNGTESVKCFSWDKAVSKYRKVYDIVCNRGI
;
A
#
# COMPACT_ATOMS: atom_id res chain seq x y z
N MET A 1 3.62 25.46 -2.35
CA MET A 1 4.28 25.12 -1.07
C MET A 1 4.81 23.67 -0.96
N MET A 2 4.59 22.78 -1.95
CA MET A 2 5.22 21.45 -2.00
C MET A 2 6.59 21.42 -2.69
N ILE A 3 7.07 22.54 -3.21
CA ILE A 3 8.29 22.64 -4.03
C ILE A 3 9.58 22.61 -3.19
N GLU A 4 9.50 22.99 -1.92
CA GLU A 4 10.70 23.11 -1.05
C GLU A 4 11.26 21.81 -0.49
N ASN A 5 10.56 20.68 -0.66
CA ASN A 5 11.10 19.38 -0.21
C ASN A 5 12.02 18.70 -1.24
N PHE A 6 12.14 19.23 -2.46
CA PHE A 6 13.00 18.64 -3.49
C PHE A 6 14.48 18.67 -3.09
N GLY A 7 14.94 19.78 -2.49
CA GLY A 7 16.33 19.88 -2.05
C GLY A 7 16.72 18.89 -0.96
N ILE A 8 15.81 18.63 0.00
CA ILE A 8 16.02 17.64 1.06
C ILE A 8 16.02 16.22 0.46
N PHE A 9 15.07 15.93 -0.44
CA PHE A 9 15.00 14.65 -1.13
C PHE A 9 16.28 14.39 -1.95
N ASP A 10 16.71 15.36 -2.75
CA ASP A 10 17.90 15.23 -3.57
C ASP A 10 19.16 15.04 -2.71
N HIS A 11 19.30 15.77 -1.59
CA HIS A 11 20.40 15.61 -0.66
C HIS A 11 20.41 14.22 0.00
N ILE A 12 19.29 13.75 0.50
CA ILE A 12 19.16 12.41 1.11
C ILE A 12 19.51 11.33 0.08
N VAL A 13 19.00 11.44 -1.14
CA VAL A 13 19.29 10.47 -2.20
C VAL A 13 20.78 10.49 -2.53
N GLN A 14 21.41 11.64 -2.69
CA GLN A 14 22.85 11.76 -2.97
C GLN A 14 23.71 11.14 -1.86
N THR A 15 23.44 11.46 -0.59
CA THR A 15 24.18 10.93 0.56
C THR A 15 24.14 9.39 0.62
N LYS A 16 22.97 8.81 0.31
CA LYS A 16 22.82 7.34 0.27
C LYS A 16 23.60 6.69 -0.85
N LEU A 17 23.75 7.38 -1.95
CA LEU A 17 24.51 6.87 -3.06
C LEU A 17 25.99 6.70 -2.70
N ASP A 18 26.57 7.65 -2.01
CA ASP A 18 27.97 7.57 -1.57
C ASP A 18 28.19 6.40 -0.59
N SER A 19 27.22 6.15 0.30
CA SER A 19 27.28 5.02 1.24
C SER A 19 27.24 3.65 0.56
N TRP A 20 26.56 3.52 -0.58
CA TRP A 20 26.48 2.25 -1.32
C TRP A 20 27.85 1.81 -1.89
N VAL A 21 28.65 2.75 -2.37
CA VAL A 21 30.03 2.46 -2.82
C VAL A 21 30.87 1.89 -1.67
N LEU A 22 30.66 2.39 -0.44
CA LEU A 22 31.31 1.86 0.76
C LEU A 22 30.82 0.46 1.10
N ILE A 23 29.53 0.17 0.91
CA ILE A 23 28.94 -1.14 1.15
C ILE A 23 29.56 -2.18 0.21
N LEU A 24 29.68 -1.91 -1.08
CA LEU A 24 30.36 -2.83 -2.01
C LEU A 24 31.80 -3.16 -1.60
N ARG A 25 32.53 -2.20 -1.04
CA ARG A 25 33.90 -2.43 -0.52
C ARG A 25 33.91 -3.36 0.69
N ASN A 26 32.85 -3.39 1.48
CA ASN A 26 32.74 -4.22 2.68
C ASN A 26 32.26 -5.65 2.38
N PHE A 27 31.85 -5.94 1.14
CA PHE A 27 31.36 -7.26 0.73
C PHE A 27 32.44 -8.28 0.33
N HIS A 28 33.70 -8.05 0.68
CA HIS A 28 34.79 -8.99 0.46
C HIS A 28 34.55 -10.39 1.06
N GLY A 29 33.57 -10.55 1.99
CA GLY A 29 33.18 -11.86 2.54
C GLY A 29 32.13 -12.62 1.75
N ILE A 30 31.39 -11.98 0.82
CA ILE A 30 30.28 -12.58 0.06
C ILE A 30 30.71 -12.89 -1.36
N PHE A 31 31.31 -11.91 -2.03
CA PHE A 31 31.81 -12.04 -3.38
C PHE A 31 33.33 -12.12 -3.38
N SER A 32 33.89 -13.03 -4.18
CA SER A 32 35.32 -13.06 -4.44
C SER A 32 35.77 -11.77 -5.16
N GLN A 33 37.07 -11.45 -5.09
CA GLN A 33 37.63 -10.28 -5.78
C GLN A 33 37.28 -10.27 -7.28
N ARG A 34 37.33 -11.43 -7.95
CA ARG A 34 36.97 -11.57 -9.37
C ARG A 34 35.49 -11.22 -9.62
N GLU A 35 34.59 -11.66 -8.74
CA GLU A 35 33.16 -11.34 -8.85
C GLU A 35 32.90 -9.85 -8.61
N LEU A 36 33.57 -9.24 -7.63
CA LEU A 36 33.50 -7.80 -7.37
C LEU A 36 34.01 -6.99 -8.60
N ASP A 37 35.10 -7.42 -9.21
CA ASP A 37 35.65 -6.78 -10.41
C ASP A 37 34.66 -6.86 -11.59
N LEU A 38 33.96 -7.98 -11.76
CA LEU A 38 32.93 -8.12 -12.79
C LEU A 38 31.75 -7.19 -12.54
N LEU A 39 31.25 -7.14 -11.30
CA LEU A 39 30.17 -6.22 -10.91
C LEU A 39 30.60 -4.77 -11.12
N TYR A 40 31.78 -4.40 -10.69
CA TYR A 40 32.31 -3.05 -10.85
C TYR A 40 32.47 -2.64 -12.33
N ARG A 41 32.93 -3.54 -13.19
CA ARG A 41 33.01 -3.28 -14.64
C ARG A 41 31.63 -3.11 -15.26
N SER A 42 30.66 -3.92 -14.84
CA SER A 42 29.28 -3.80 -15.34
C SER A 42 28.65 -2.44 -15.00
N GLU A 43 28.93 -1.93 -13.78
CA GLU A 43 28.47 -0.62 -13.34
C GLU A 43 29.02 0.54 -14.21
N ARG A 44 30.28 0.44 -14.65
CA ARG A 44 30.96 1.47 -15.46
C ARG A 44 30.40 1.64 -16.86
N VAL A 45 29.86 0.59 -17.45
CA VAL A 45 29.36 0.61 -18.81
C VAL A 45 27.85 0.79 -18.91
N PHE A 46 27.18 1.08 -17.77
CA PHE A 46 25.76 1.35 -17.74
C PHE A 46 25.42 2.67 -18.43
N LYS A 47 24.49 2.63 -19.41
CA LYS A 47 24.08 3.79 -20.17
C LYS A 47 22.72 4.29 -19.74
N SER A 48 22.69 5.44 -19.10
CA SER A 48 21.47 6.08 -18.58
C SER A 48 20.40 6.32 -19.66
N SER A 49 20.81 6.75 -20.86
CA SER A 49 19.88 7.03 -21.95
C SER A 49 19.23 5.79 -22.58
N GLU A 50 19.78 4.60 -22.32
CA GLU A 50 19.29 3.33 -22.83
C GLU A 50 18.61 2.49 -21.74
N ARG A 51 18.39 3.06 -20.54
CA ARG A 51 17.81 2.33 -19.40
C ARG A 51 16.44 1.75 -19.71
N VAL A 52 16.19 0.58 -19.16
CA VAL A 52 14.90 -0.09 -19.16
C VAL A 52 14.50 -0.35 -17.72
N ILE A 53 13.37 0.16 -17.32
CA ILE A 53 12.80 -0.07 -15.98
C ILE A 53 12.05 -1.41 -16.02
N VAL A 54 12.52 -2.37 -15.25
CA VAL A 54 11.85 -3.65 -15.08
C VAL A 54 11.07 -3.59 -13.77
N PHE A 55 9.78 -3.29 -13.88
CA PHE A 55 8.89 -3.17 -12.74
C PHE A 55 8.48 -4.56 -12.27
N LEU A 56 8.78 -4.89 -11.01
CA LEU A 56 8.51 -6.19 -10.41
C LEU A 56 7.46 -6.05 -9.32
N SER A 57 6.34 -6.75 -9.47
CA SER A 57 5.30 -6.79 -8.45
C SER A 57 4.77 -8.21 -8.27
N PHE A 58 4.51 -8.58 -7.02
CA PHE A 58 3.88 -9.86 -6.70
C PHE A 58 2.36 -9.80 -6.95
N GLU A 59 1.72 -8.64 -6.73
CA GLU A 59 0.34 -8.38 -7.14
C GLU A 59 0.27 -7.84 -8.58
N ASN A 60 -0.86 -8.13 -9.23
CA ASN A 60 -1.20 -7.63 -10.56
C ASN A 60 -2.71 -7.36 -10.68
N SER A 61 -3.20 -7.00 -11.88
CA SER A 61 -4.61 -6.69 -12.12
C SER A 61 -5.57 -7.87 -11.89
N TYR A 62 -5.09 -9.10 -12.02
CA TYR A 62 -5.88 -10.32 -11.84
C TYR A 62 -5.78 -10.85 -10.41
N ALA A 63 -4.61 -10.80 -9.80
CA ALA A 63 -4.33 -11.25 -8.45
C ALA A 63 -4.03 -10.05 -7.55
N SER A 64 -5.08 -9.41 -7.06
CA SER A 64 -5.01 -8.16 -6.28
C SER A 64 -5.58 -8.33 -4.89
N LEU A 65 -4.85 -7.85 -3.86
CA LEU A 65 -5.32 -7.84 -2.49
C LEU A 65 -5.34 -6.44 -1.85
N GLY A 66 -4.48 -5.54 -2.30
CA GLY A 66 -4.33 -4.25 -1.66
C GLY A 66 -3.89 -3.11 -2.58
N GLY A 67 -3.29 -2.09 -1.97
CA GLY A 67 -2.82 -0.91 -2.69
C GLY A 67 -1.68 -1.18 -3.68
N LEU A 68 -0.91 -2.26 -3.49
CA LEU A 68 0.18 -2.62 -4.40
C LEU A 68 -0.33 -2.90 -5.82
N ALA A 69 -1.46 -3.61 -5.98
CA ALA A 69 -2.04 -3.86 -7.29
C ALA A 69 -2.42 -2.56 -8.03
N ALA A 70 -2.93 -1.57 -7.31
CA ALA A 70 -3.23 -0.25 -7.89
C ALA A 70 -1.95 0.46 -8.35
N VAL A 71 -0.88 0.43 -7.55
CA VAL A 71 0.43 0.98 -7.94
C VAL A 71 1.01 0.23 -9.13
N ALA A 72 0.95 -1.12 -9.13
CA ALA A 72 1.44 -1.96 -10.22
C ALA A 72 0.72 -1.68 -11.56
N ARG A 73 -0.52 -1.25 -11.51
CA ARG A 73 -1.29 -0.85 -12.69
C ARG A 73 -0.97 0.58 -13.13
N LEU A 74 -0.82 1.51 -12.19
CA LEU A 74 -0.77 2.95 -12.49
C LEU A 74 0.65 3.46 -12.69
N LEU A 75 1.57 3.15 -11.78
CA LEU A 75 2.93 3.70 -11.85
C LEU A 75 3.68 3.33 -13.14
N PRO A 76 3.66 2.07 -13.63
CA PRO A 76 4.31 1.73 -14.89
C PRO A 76 3.75 2.50 -16.10
N LYS A 77 2.43 2.67 -16.17
CA LYS A 77 1.76 3.45 -17.22
C LYS A 77 2.24 4.90 -17.21
N TRP A 78 2.19 5.56 -16.05
CA TRP A 78 2.65 6.94 -15.92
C TRP A 78 4.15 7.12 -16.18
N LEU A 79 4.98 6.12 -15.86
CA LEU A 79 6.40 6.13 -16.24
C LEU A 79 6.57 6.14 -17.77
N VAL A 80 5.81 5.31 -18.49
CA VAL A 80 5.83 5.27 -19.96
C VAL A 80 5.34 6.59 -20.57
N GLU A 81 4.24 7.15 -20.06
CA GLU A 81 3.71 8.46 -20.48
C GLU A 81 4.73 9.59 -20.27
N ASN A 82 5.62 9.44 -19.31
CA ASN A 82 6.72 10.37 -19.04
C ASN A 82 8.06 9.98 -19.72
N GLY A 83 8.02 9.09 -20.70
CA GLY A 83 9.15 8.77 -21.58
C GLY A 83 10.11 7.70 -21.09
N GLU A 84 9.78 6.96 -20.02
CA GLU A 84 10.57 5.80 -19.59
C GLU A 84 10.23 4.55 -20.42
N LYS A 85 11.22 3.70 -20.65
CA LYS A 85 11.00 2.35 -21.18
C LYS A 85 10.71 1.42 -20.01
N VAL A 86 9.50 0.87 -19.96
CA VAL A 86 9.06 0.03 -18.85
C VAL A 86 8.65 -1.35 -19.34
N ILE A 87 9.03 -2.38 -18.60
CA ILE A 87 8.55 -3.75 -18.73
C ILE A 87 8.01 -4.16 -17.37
N PHE A 88 6.80 -4.70 -17.34
CA PHE A 88 6.18 -5.22 -16.12
C PHE A 88 6.35 -6.74 -16.06
N LEU A 89 6.82 -7.25 -14.93
CA LEU A 89 6.92 -8.68 -14.64
C LEU A 89 6.24 -9.02 -13.32
N THR A 90 5.47 -10.09 -13.33
CA THR A 90 4.70 -10.59 -12.18
C THR A 90 4.64 -12.11 -12.20
N PRO A 91 4.41 -12.79 -11.06
CA PRO A 91 4.10 -14.21 -11.05
C PRO A 91 2.81 -14.51 -11.83
N PHE A 92 2.78 -15.68 -12.48
CA PHE A 92 1.56 -16.28 -12.97
C PHE A 92 0.90 -17.06 -11.82
N HIS A 93 -0.05 -16.43 -11.12
CA HIS A 93 -0.73 -17.04 -9.99
C HIS A 93 -1.67 -18.16 -10.44
N SER A 94 -1.13 -19.38 -10.56
CA SER A 94 -1.81 -20.55 -11.12
C SER A 94 -3.01 -21.05 -10.31
N GLY A 95 -3.13 -20.65 -9.04
CA GLY A 95 -4.29 -20.92 -8.20
C GLY A 95 -5.40 -19.84 -8.29
N ASN A 96 -5.15 -18.72 -8.97
CA ASN A 96 -6.10 -17.61 -9.05
C ASN A 96 -7.06 -17.77 -10.22
N SER A 97 -8.36 -17.73 -9.94
CA SER A 97 -9.43 -17.93 -10.93
C SER A 97 -9.43 -16.91 -12.07
N ALA A 98 -9.10 -15.64 -11.79
CA ALA A 98 -9.07 -14.58 -12.81
C ALA A 98 -7.85 -14.73 -13.74
N VAL A 99 -6.70 -15.16 -13.22
CA VAL A 99 -5.48 -15.45 -14.03
C VAL A 99 -5.75 -16.61 -14.98
N LEU A 100 -6.34 -17.70 -14.47
CA LEU A 100 -6.69 -18.86 -15.30
C LEU A 100 -7.70 -18.50 -16.39
N LYS A 101 -8.73 -17.73 -16.04
CA LYS A 101 -9.70 -17.24 -17.02
C LYS A 101 -9.04 -16.39 -18.11
N ALA A 102 -8.16 -15.46 -17.75
CA ALA A 102 -7.46 -14.62 -18.72
C ALA A 102 -6.56 -15.43 -19.66
N ARG A 103 -5.95 -16.51 -19.18
CA ARG A 103 -5.21 -17.47 -20.02
C ARG A 103 -6.14 -18.20 -20.96
N ASP A 104 -7.24 -18.76 -20.47
CA ASP A 104 -8.17 -19.59 -21.24
C ASP A 104 -8.92 -18.76 -22.30
N GLU A 105 -9.16 -17.48 -22.05
CA GLU A 105 -9.70 -16.49 -23.00
C GLU A 105 -8.63 -15.97 -24.00
N GLY A 106 -7.36 -16.38 -23.87
CA GLY A 106 -6.28 -15.97 -24.75
C GLY A 106 -5.78 -14.53 -24.56
N VAL A 107 -6.14 -13.89 -23.44
CA VAL A 107 -5.61 -12.58 -23.04
C VAL A 107 -4.16 -12.72 -22.60
N LEU A 108 -3.86 -13.75 -21.79
CA LEU A 108 -2.50 -14.15 -21.46
C LEU A 108 -2.00 -15.14 -22.51
N LYS A 109 -1.14 -14.68 -23.42
CA LYS A 109 -0.61 -15.50 -24.52
C LYS A 109 0.78 -16.05 -24.20
N LEU A 110 0.95 -17.36 -24.42
CA LEU A 110 2.24 -18.01 -24.23
C LEU A 110 3.30 -17.42 -25.15
N LYS A 111 4.38 -16.90 -24.58
CA LYS A 111 5.55 -16.32 -25.28
C LYS A 111 6.66 -17.34 -25.49
N PHE A 112 6.94 -18.13 -24.45
CA PHE A 112 7.81 -19.30 -24.49
C PHE A 112 7.45 -20.26 -23.36
N SER A 113 7.76 -21.56 -23.54
CA SER A 113 7.47 -22.62 -22.56
C SER A 113 8.69 -23.48 -22.28
N ASP A 114 8.58 -24.25 -21.21
CA ASP A 114 9.48 -25.34 -20.81
C ASP A 114 10.97 -24.94 -20.76
N ALA A 115 11.20 -23.65 -20.47
CA ALA A 115 12.55 -23.12 -20.40
C ALA A 115 13.19 -23.45 -19.06
N VAL A 116 14.14 -24.37 -19.06
CA VAL A 116 14.92 -24.71 -17.85
C VAL A 116 15.88 -23.58 -17.54
N PHE A 117 15.90 -23.14 -16.29
CA PHE A 117 16.84 -22.14 -15.81
C PHE A 117 17.54 -22.63 -14.53
N HIS A 118 18.77 -22.17 -14.38
CA HIS A 118 19.58 -22.45 -13.20
C HIS A 118 20.08 -21.13 -12.62
N LEU A 119 19.91 -20.94 -11.33
CA LEU A 119 20.53 -19.85 -10.61
C LEU A 119 20.99 -20.36 -9.23
N CYS A 120 22.26 -20.18 -8.93
CA CYS A 120 22.86 -20.80 -7.74
C CYS A 120 22.69 -22.34 -7.79
N ASN A 121 22.09 -22.94 -6.76
CA ASN A 121 21.77 -24.37 -6.71
C ASN A 121 20.29 -24.65 -7.00
N TYR A 122 19.53 -23.65 -7.42
CA TYR A 122 18.13 -23.81 -7.77
C TYR A 122 17.96 -24.03 -9.27
N GLU A 123 17.20 -25.06 -9.61
CA GLU A 123 16.75 -25.35 -10.96
C GLU A 123 15.23 -25.20 -11.03
N GLY A 124 14.74 -24.51 -12.05
CA GLY A 124 13.31 -24.31 -12.29
C GLY A 124 12.95 -24.45 -13.76
N MET A 125 11.68 -24.72 -14.01
CA MET A 125 11.09 -24.74 -15.36
C MET A 125 10.13 -23.57 -15.48
N LEU A 126 10.33 -22.73 -16.51
CA LEU A 126 9.67 -21.45 -16.69
C LEU A 126 8.84 -21.42 -17.98
N ASN A 127 7.57 -21.03 -17.85
CA ASN A 127 6.74 -20.53 -18.93
C ASN A 127 6.55 -19.03 -18.77
N CYS A 128 6.44 -18.32 -19.87
CA CYS A 128 6.22 -16.87 -19.87
C CYS A 128 4.99 -16.56 -20.72
N TYR A 129 4.06 -15.81 -20.14
CA TYR A 129 2.85 -15.35 -20.83
C TYR A 129 2.92 -13.83 -20.98
N GLU A 130 2.58 -13.32 -22.16
CA GLU A 130 2.43 -11.91 -22.45
C GLU A 130 0.98 -11.50 -22.25
N ASP A 131 0.72 -10.47 -21.46
CA ASP A 131 -0.61 -9.88 -21.28
C ASP A 131 -0.91 -8.93 -22.45
N THR A 132 -1.76 -9.36 -23.36
CA THR A 132 -2.13 -8.61 -24.57
C THR A 132 -3.14 -7.51 -24.31
N SER A 133 -3.74 -7.45 -23.12
CA SER A 133 -4.64 -6.36 -22.71
C SER A 133 -3.90 -5.18 -22.09
N SER A 134 -2.64 -5.36 -21.73
CA SER A 134 -1.83 -4.32 -21.09
C SER A 134 -1.34 -3.29 -22.11
N GLU A 135 -1.39 -2.01 -21.75
CA GLU A 135 -0.84 -0.90 -22.54
C GLU A 135 0.70 -0.86 -22.55
N ILE A 136 1.32 -1.61 -21.64
CA ILE A 136 2.78 -1.73 -21.52
C ILE A 136 3.21 -3.18 -21.70
N PRO A 137 4.44 -3.47 -22.15
CA PRO A 137 4.95 -4.84 -22.19
C PRO A 137 4.86 -5.50 -20.80
N SER A 138 3.95 -6.45 -20.65
CA SER A 138 3.65 -7.10 -19.37
C SER A 138 3.74 -8.61 -19.52
N PHE A 139 4.46 -9.25 -18.60
CA PHE A 139 4.71 -10.68 -18.66
C PHE A 139 4.44 -11.34 -17.31
N HIS A 140 3.74 -12.48 -17.37
CA HIS A 140 3.46 -13.37 -16.25
C HIS A 140 4.39 -14.57 -16.30
N LEU A 141 5.12 -14.81 -15.24
CA LEU A 141 6.09 -15.88 -15.12
C LEU A 141 5.49 -17.06 -14.36
N GLU A 142 5.25 -18.16 -15.05
CA GLU A 142 4.78 -19.42 -14.46
C GLU A 142 5.99 -20.32 -14.19
N ILE A 143 6.25 -20.63 -12.93
CA ILE A 143 7.26 -21.59 -12.54
C ILE A 143 6.55 -22.86 -12.05
N LYS A 144 6.97 -24.01 -12.54
CA LYS A 144 6.35 -25.29 -12.18
C LYS A 144 6.33 -25.49 -10.65
N ASN A 145 5.17 -25.80 -10.10
CA ASN A 145 4.90 -26.02 -8.66
C ASN A 145 4.97 -24.75 -7.79
N HIS A 146 4.94 -23.54 -8.40
CA HIS A 146 4.92 -22.27 -7.70
C HIS A 146 3.63 -21.50 -7.97
N PHE A 147 3.36 -20.49 -7.15
CA PHE A 147 2.27 -19.51 -7.28
C PHE A 147 0.87 -20.12 -7.33
N ASN A 148 0.66 -21.22 -6.62
CA ASN A 148 -0.61 -21.95 -6.58
C ASN A 148 -1.48 -21.59 -5.37
N ALA A 149 -1.25 -20.45 -4.72
CA ALA A 149 -2.20 -19.83 -3.80
C ALA A 149 -3.53 -19.57 -4.53
N GLY A 150 -4.64 -19.54 -3.79
CA GLY A 150 -5.96 -19.22 -4.35
C GLY A 150 -6.08 -17.76 -4.80
N ASP A 151 -7.27 -17.18 -4.66
CA ASP A 151 -7.51 -15.78 -5.05
C ASP A 151 -6.71 -14.76 -4.21
N ASN A 152 -6.28 -15.13 -3.00
CA ASN A 152 -5.30 -14.38 -2.22
C ASN A 152 -3.89 -14.88 -2.52
N PRO A 153 -3.04 -14.12 -3.25
CA PRO A 153 -1.73 -14.58 -3.71
C PRO A 153 -0.69 -14.77 -2.59
N TYR A 154 -1.00 -14.31 -1.37
CA TYR A 154 -0.11 -14.38 -0.21
C TYR A 154 -0.46 -15.48 0.78
N PHE A 155 -1.55 -16.20 0.57
CA PHE A 155 -2.05 -17.14 1.56
C PHE A 155 -2.00 -18.57 1.07
N TYR A 156 -1.33 -19.43 1.84
CA TYR A 156 -1.26 -20.86 1.66
C TYR A 156 -1.81 -21.57 2.90
N ASP A 157 -2.72 -22.52 2.71
CA ASP A 157 -3.36 -23.25 3.83
C ASP A 157 -2.39 -24.16 4.57
N ASP A 158 -1.32 -24.58 3.92
CA ASP A 158 -0.45 -25.66 4.37
C ASP A 158 0.93 -25.20 4.86
N SER A 159 1.39 -24.00 4.50
CA SER A 159 2.72 -23.54 4.93
C SER A 159 3.02 -22.07 4.61
N ASP A 160 3.44 -21.31 5.62
CA ASP A 160 3.98 -19.95 5.45
C ASP A 160 5.30 -19.93 4.65
N GLU A 161 6.06 -21.03 4.64
CA GLU A 161 7.31 -21.13 3.89
C GLU A 161 7.10 -21.14 2.38
N LYS A 162 5.91 -21.49 1.90
CA LYS A 162 5.60 -21.59 0.48
C LYS A 162 5.61 -20.23 -0.22
N LEU A 163 5.09 -19.20 0.43
CA LEU A 163 5.18 -17.82 -0.06
C LEU A 163 6.64 -17.37 -0.19
N LEU A 164 7.48 -17.68 0.80
CA LEU A 164 8.91 -17.39 0.74
C LEU A 164 9.57 -18.14 -0.44
N PHE A 165 9.25 -19.42 -0.63
CA PHE A 165 9.80 -20.21 -1.72
C PHE A 165 9.40 -19.65 -3.08
N ASP A 166 8.15 -19.22 -3.23
CA ASP A 166 7.65 -18.58 -4.45
C ASP A 166 8.35 -17.23 -4.72
N SER A 167 8.56 -16.42 -3.69
CA SER A 167 9.30 -15.17 -3.78
C SER A 167 10.73 -15.37 -4.29
N LEU A 168 11.43 -16.35 -3.71
CA LEU A 168 12.81 -16.69 -4.10
C LEU A 168 12.88 -17.23 -5.53
N ALA A 169 11.95 -18.14 -5.89
CA ALA A 169 11.86 -18.71 -7.23
C ALA A 169 11.54 -17.63 -8.29
N PHE A 170 10.60 -16.74 -8.01
CA PHE A 170 10.29 -15.60 -8.89
C PHE A 170 11.52 -14.76 -9.16
N SER A 171 12.20 -14.33 -8.09
CA SER A 171 13.39 -13.48 -8.22
C SER A 171 14.55 -14.20 -8.94
N ALA A 172 14.63 -15.54 -8.86
CA ALA A 172 15.60 -16.33 -9.61
C ALA A 172 15.25 -16.43 -11.10
N ALA A 173 13.96 -16.52 -11.44
CA ALA A 173 13.50 -16.63 -12.82
C ALA A 173 13.57 -15.30 -13.60
N VAL A 174 13.39 -14.16 -12.94
CA VAL A 174 13.34 -12.83 -13.57
C VAL A 174 14.54 -12.54 -14.47
N PRO A 175 15.82 -12.66 -14.04
CA PRO A 175 16.95 -12.38 -14.91
C PRO A 175 17.01 -13.29 -16.13
N PHE A 176 16.60 -14.56 -15.98
CA PHE A 176 16.53 -15.51 -17.06
C PHE A 176 15.43 -15.15 -18.07
N ALA A 177 14.24 -14.77 -17.60
CA ALA A 177 13.16 -14.29 -18.43
C ALA A 177 13.59 -13.06 -19.24
N MET A 178 14.23 -12.07 -18.59
CA MET A 178 14.73 -10.87 -19.28
C MET A 178 15.74 -11.19 -20.38
N ASN A 179 16.66 -12.12 -20.12
CA ASN A 179 17.59 -12.60 -21.13
C ASN A 179 16.85 -13.22 -22.33
N ARG A 180 15.88 -14.12 -22.07
CA ARG A 180 15.08 -14.78 -23.10
C ARG A 180 14.22 -13.81 -23.92
N LEU A 181 13.72 -12.76 -23.29
CA LEU A 181 12.98 -11.68 -23.94
C LEU A 181 13.89 -10.72 -24.74
N GLY A 182 15.23 -10.91 -24.69
CA GLY A 182 16.21 -10.11 -25.44
C GLY A 182 16.73 -8.88 -24.66
N TYR A 183 16.35 -8.69 -23.42
CA TYR A 183 16.79 -7.57 -22.59
C TYR A 183 17.95 -7.99 -21.68
N LYS A 184 19.16 -7.54 -22.00
CA LYS A 184 20.38 -7.95 -21.27
C LYS A 184 21.15 -6.80 -20.64
N SER A 185 20.88 -5.57 -21.07
CA SER A 185 21.70 -4.41 -20.74
C SER A 185 20.88 -3.24 -20.24
N ASN A 186 21.49 -2.42 -19.40
CA ASN A 186 20.93 -1.18 -18.87
C ASN A 186 19.60 -1.37 -18.13
N LEU A 187 19.46 -2.48 -17.39
CA LEU A 187 18.26 -2.81 -16.66
C LEU A 187 18.26 -2.17 -15.28
N ILE A 188 17.14 -1.56 -14.92
CA ILE A 188 16.85 -1.16 -13.54
C ILE A 188 15.68 -2.00 -13.06
N PHE A 189 15.96 -3.00 -12.22
CA PHE A 189 14.92 -3.73 -11.52
C PHE A 189 14.34 -2.86 -10.41
N HIS A 190 13.09 -2.46 -10.57
CA HIS A 190 12.33 -1.76 -9.56
C HIS A 190 11.44 -2.76 -8.84
N ALA A 191 11.93 -3.25 -7.72
CA ALA A 191 11.25 -4.22 -6.87
C ALA A 191 10.24 -3.54 -5.94
N HIS A 192 9.15 -4.23 -5.64
CA HIS A 192 8.09 -3.77 -4.76
C HIS A 192 7.82 -4.83 -3.67
N ASP A 193 7.97 -4.43 -2.43
CA ASP A 193 7.87 -5.23 -1.22
C ASP A 193 8.89 -6.40 -1.13
N TRP A 194 8.86 -7.10 0.00
CA TRP A 194 9.86 -8.13 0.31
C TRP A 194 9.81 -9.32 -0.66
N GLU A 195 8.64 -9.60 -1.25
CA GLU A 195 8.45 -10.72 -2.16
C GLU A 195 9.25 -10.59 -3.45
N THR A 196 9.59 -9.36 -3.84
CA THR A 196 10.43 -9.12 -5.02
C THR A 196 11.83 -8.63 -4.68
N ALA A 197 12.11 -8.33 -3.41
CA ALA A 197 13.40 -7.81 -2.95
C ALA A 197 14.60 -8.72 -3.26
N PRO A 198 14.48 -10.09 -3.29
CA PRO A 198 15.60 -10.97 -3.62
C PRO A 198 16.21 -10.73 -5.00
N ILE A 199 15.54 -10.00 -5.90
CA ILE A 199 16.12 -9.58 -7.20
C ILE A 199 17.42 -8.78 -7.02
N SER A 200 17.60 -8.07 -5.89
CA SER A 200 18.84 -7.36 -5.60
C SER A 200 20.04 -8.29 -5.53
N ILE A 201 19.82 -9.54 -5.15
CA ILE A 201 20.81 -10.60 -5.05
C ILE A 201 20.93 -11.33 -6.39
N THR A 202 19.80 -11.80 -6.94
CA THR A 202 19.79 -12.62 -8.16
C THR A 202 20.26 -11.84 -9.39
N SER A 203 20.03 -10.53 -9.46
CA SER A 203 20.60 -9.68 -10.50
C SER A 203 22.13 -9.62 -10.46
N LYS A 204 22.75 -9.65 -9.28
CA LYS A 204 24.22 -9.69 -9.16
C LYS A 204 24.78 -11.03 -9.66
N TYR A 205 24.14 -12.14 -9.29
CA TYR A 205 24.51 -13.45 -9.81
C TYR A 205 24.34 -13.54 -11.34
N ALA A 206 23.29 -12.94 -11.88
CA ALA A 206 23.05 -12.89 -13.30
C ALA A 206 24.14 -12.12 -14.09
N VAL A 207 24.66 -11.04 -13.50
CA VAL A 207 25.79 -10.30 -14.07
C VAL A 207 27.10 -11.12 -13.95
N ILE A 208 27.37 -11.72 -12.80
CA ILE A 208 28.57 -12.55 -12.56
C ILE A 208 28.60 -13.75 -13.52
N SER A 209 27.46 -14.37 -13.79
CA SER A 209 27.33 -15.51 -14.71
C SER A 209 27.23 -15.13 -16.19
N ASN A 210 27.33 -13.84 -16.55
CA ASN A 210 27.13 -13.31 -17.89
C ASN A 210 25.72 -13.58 -18.50
N LEU A 211 24.73 -13.86 -17.66
CA LEU A 211 23.33 -13.95 -18.08
C LEU A 211 22.79 -12.57 -18.46
N LEU A 212 23.17 -11.55 -17.69
CA LEU A 212 22.92 -10.13 -17.97
C LEU A 212 24.24 -9.36 -18.06
N ASN A 213 24.26 -8.30 -18.88
CA ASN A 213 25.45 -7.46 -19.03
C ASN A 213 25.52 -6.39 -17.91
N GLN A 214 24.40 -5.68 -17.67
CA GLN A 214 24.31 -4.65 -16.64
C GLN A 214 22.90 -4.67 -16.03
N ALA A 215 22.86 -4.68 -14.72
CA ALA A 215 21.63 -4.64 -13.96
C ALA A 215 21.80 -3.88 -12.65
N ARG A 216 20.87 -3.00 -12.33
CA ARG A 216 20.78 -2.26 -11.07
C ARG A 216 19.45 -2.55 -10.41
N THR A 217 19.35 -2.39 -9.11
CA THR A 217 18.14 -2.68 -8.35
C THR A 217 17.82 -1.56 -7.39
N ILE A 218 16.55 -1.17 -7.36
CA ILE A 218 15.94 -0.34 -6.33
C ILE A 218 14.75 -1.07 -5.74
N LEU A 219 14.33 -0.68 -4.55
CA LEU A 219 13.19 -1.28 -3.83
C LEU A 219 12.28 -0.19 -3.28
N THR A 220 10.98 -0.39 -3.44
CA THR A 220 9.93 0.39 -2.77
C THR A 220 9.15 -0.51 -1.82
N LEU A 221 9.06 -0.12 -0.55
CA LEU A 221 8.22 -0.80 0.44
C LEU A 221 6.85 -0.13 0.51
N HIS A 222 5.80 -0.92 0.31
CA HIS A 222 4.39 -0.55 0.49
C HIS A 222 3.88 -0.94 1.88
N ASN A 223 4.57 -1.85 2.53
CA ASN A 223 4.33 -2.30 3.89
C ASN A 223 5.67 -2.65 4.57
N SER A 224 5.61 -3.06 5.82
CA SER A 224 6.79 -3.39 6.64
C SER A 224 6.95 -4.90 6.86
N PHE A 225 6.21 -5.73 6.12
CA PHE A 225 6.35 -7.18 6.22
C PHE A 225 7.70 -7.65 5.69
N ASP A 226 8.18 -8.74 6.26
CA ASP A 226 9.44 -9.39 5.90
C ASP A 226 9.35 -10.88 6.25
N ALA A 227 10.17 -11.71 5.65
CA ALA A 227 10.18 -13.15 5.88
C ALA A 227 11.56 -13.63 6.34
N GLY A 228 11.59 -14.47 7.37
CA GLY A 228 12.79 -15.18 7.78
C GLY A 228 13.21 -16.22 6.75
N ILE A 229 14.51 -16.37 6.50
CA ILE A 229 15.04 -17.35 5.53
C ILE A 229 15.59 -18.57 6.27
N PRO A 230 14.93 -19.73 6.23
CA PRO A 230 15.44 -20.98 6.75
C PRO A 230 16.73 -21.43 6.05
N ASP A 231 17.60 -22.13 6.76
CA ASP A 231 18.91 -22.56 6.23
C ASP A 231 18.83 -23.41 4.97
N LYS A 232 17.77 -24.23 4.83
CA LYS A 232 17.52 -25.02 3.61
C LYS A 232 17.40 -24.16 2.35
N PHE A 233 16.76 -22.98 2.44
CA PHE A 233 16.63 -22.07 1.31
C PHE A 233 17.92 -21.29 1.04
N LYS A 234 18.72 -21.00 2.07
CA LYS A 234 20.05 -20.40 1.89
C LYS A 234 20.93 -21.29 1.01
N LEU A 235 20.92 -22.59 1.23
CA LEU A 235 21.71 -23.54 0.42
C LEU A 235 21.23 -23.62 -1.04
N LEU A 236 19.93 -23.53 -1.29
CA LEU A 236 19.36 -23.60 -2.64
C LEU A 236 19.60 -22.32 -3.45
N PHE A 237 19.23 -21.18 -2.88
CA PHE A 237 19.20 -19.93 -3.63
C PHE A 237 20.44 -19.06 -3.39
N PHE A 238 21.07 -19.16 -2.23
CA PHE A 238 22.04 -18.16 -1.81
C PHE A 238 23.19 -18.76 -1.00
N ASN A 239 23.91 -19.69 -1.58
CA ASN A 239 25.02 -20.38 -0.92
C ASN A 239 26.15 -19.46 -0.42
N LYS A 240 26.17 -18.18 -0.82
CA LYS A 240 27.13 -17.17 -0.39
C LYS A 240 26.51 -16.06 0.47
N LEU A 241 25.23 -16.21 0.86
CA LEU A 241 24.60 -15.14 1.62
C LEU A 241 25.14 -15.03 3.04
N ILE A 242 25.26 -13.78 3.45
CA ILE A 242 25.37 -13.40 4.84
C ILE A 242 24.32 -14.19 5.62
N PRO A 243 24.61 -14.66 6.80
CA PRO A 243 23.60 -15.12 7.73
C PRO A 243 22.74 -13.93 8.18
N GLY A 244 22.14 -13.26 7.23
CA GLY A 244 20.97 -12.42 7.42
C GLY A 244 19.83 -13.36 7.68
N HIS A 245 18.96 -12.95 8.53
CA HIS A 245 17.94 -13.85 9.01
C HIS A 245 16.62 -13.63 8.28
N THR A 246 16.50 -12.52 7.50
CA THR A 246 15.31 -12.19 6.72
C THR A 246 15.64 -11.80 5.27
N VAL A 247 14.62 -11.78 4.41
CA VAL A 247 14.74 -11.39 3.01
C VAL A 247 15.25 -9.95 2.89
N LEU A 248 14.67 -9.02 3.65
CA LEU A 248 15.08 -7.63 3.59
C LEU A 248 16.49 -7.41 4.16
N GLN A 249 16.86 -8.09 5.26
CA GLN A 249 18.24 -8.01 5.77
C GLN A 249 19.28 -8.44 4.74
N CYS A 250 18.95 -9.44 3.92
CA CYS A 250 19.82 -9.91 2.85
C CYS A 250 19.82 -9.00 1.63
N SER A 251 18.67 -8.42 1.29
CA SER A 251 18.43 -7.68 0.05
C SER A 251 18.84 -6.22 0.10
N LEU A 252 18.52 -5.53 1.20
CA LEU A 252 18.74 -4.09 1.36
C LEU A 252 20.19 -3.64 1.14
N PRO A 253 21.21 -4.35 1.67
CA PRO A 253 22.60 -3.97 1.43
C PRO A 253 23.04 -4.02 -0.03
N LEU A 254 22.34 -4.79 -0.88
CA LEU A 254 22.69 -4.99 -2.29
C LEU A 254 21.92 -4.08 -3.26
N LEU A 255 21.08 -3.18 -2.75
CA LEU A 255 20.40 -2.18 -3.57
C LEU A 255 21.39 -1.20 -4.19
N ASN A 256 21.14 -0.82 -5.44
CA ASN A 256 21.94 0.19 -6.15
C ASN A 256 21.50 1.63 -5.85
N GLY A 257 20.39 1.82 -5.18
CA GLY A 257 19.81 3.10 -4.83
C GLY A 257 19.24 3.13 -3.41
N PRO A 258 18.62 4.24 -3.02
CA PRO A 258 17.98 4.34 -1.73
C PRO A 258 16.77 3.39 -1.66
N LEU A 259 16.47 2.91 -0.45
CA LEU A 259 15.18 2.34 -0.15
C LEU A 259 14.12 3.43 -0.24
N THR A 260 13.06 3.20 -1.00
CA THR A 260 11.92 4.11 -1.08
C THR A 260 10.69 3.52 -0.41
N THR A 261 9.77 4.38 0.00
CA THR A 261 8.45 4.00 0.52
C THR A 261 7.38 4.88 -0.10
N VAL A 262 6.13 4.53 0.13
CA VAL A 262 4.96 5.14 -0.53
C VAL A 262 4.51 6.46 0.08
N SER A 263 5.13 6.93 1.17
CA SER A 263 4.89 8.27 1.72
C SER A 263 6.01 8.72 2.65
N THR A 264 6.18 10.03 2.75
CA THR A 264 7.13 10.64 3.71
C THR A 264 6.79 10.28 5.17
N PRO A 265 5.51 10.32 5.62
CA PRO A 265 5.17 9.88 6.98
C PRO A 265 5.58 8.43 7.24
N PHE A 266 5.30 7.51 6.34
CA PHE A 266 5.66 6.11 6.51
C PHE A 266 7.19 5.90 6.59
N ALA A 267 7.97 6.64 5.79
CA ALA A 267 9.43 6.62 5.89
C ALA A 267 9.93 7.05 7.30
N HIS A 268 9.24 7.99 7.94
CA HIS A 268 9.50 8.39 9.32
C HIS A 268 9.05 7.34 10.33
N GLU A 269 7.87 6.75 10.13
CA GLU A 269 7.33 5.70 11.01
C GLU A 269 8.24 4.47 11.08
N LEU A 270 8.80 4.02 9.97
CA LEU A 270 9.77 2.91 9.95
C LEU A 270 10.95 3.11 10.91
N ARG A 271 11.22 4.33 11.35
CA ARG A 271 12.34 4.70 12.25
C ARG A 271 11.92 5.16 13.63
N HIS A 272 10.66 5.56 13.83
CA HIS A 272 10.25 6.27 15.03
C HIS A 272 8.95 5.78 15.65
N ASP A 273 8.05 5.19 14.85
CA ASP A 273 6.77 4.70 15.33
C ASP A 273 6.92 3.37 16.09
N PRO A 274 6.30 3.19 17.26
CA PRO A 274 6.48 1.99 18.06
C PRO A 274 6.05 0.70 17.36
N ILE A 275 5.03 0.74 16.49
CA ILE A 275 4.59 -0.42 15.74
C ILE A 275 5.58 -0.72 14.61
N GLN A 276 5.88 0.29 13.79
CA GLN A 276 6.72 0.10 12.61
C GLN A 276 8.16 -0.20 13.00
N ARG A 277 8.76 0.67 13.83
CA ARG A 277 10.14 0.52 14.28
C ARG A 277 10.35 -0.69 15.20
N GLY A 278 9.49 -0.85 16.20
CA GLY A 278 9.73 -1.77 17.31
C GLY A 278 9.16 -3.16 17.09
N ILE A 279 8.08 -3.31 16.30
CA ILE A 279 7.43 -4.60 16.11
C ILE A 279 7.77 -5.19 14.75
N PHE A 280 7.61 -4.41 13.68
CA PHE A 280 7.77 -4.94 12.32
C PHE A 280 9.20 -4.83 11.78
N THR A 281 9.94 -3.75 12.08
CA THR A 281 11.24 -3.49 11.46
C THR A 281 12.38 -3.31 12.46
N ASP A 282 12.28 -3.81 13.68
CA ASP A 282 13.34 -3.73 14.70
C ASP A 282 14.67 -4.33 14.17
N HIS A 283 14.59 -5.47 13.49
CA HIS A 283 15.70 -6.15 12.85
C HIS A 283 16.38 -5.37 11.71
N LEU A 284 15.75 -4.31 11.18
CA LEU A 284 16.26 -3.46 10.10
C LEU A 284 16.80 -2.11 10.60
N GLN A 285 16.70 -1.81 11.89
CA GLN A 285 17.04 -0.48 12.43
C GLN A 285 18.52 -0.12 12.27
N SER A 286 19.43 -1.08 12.33
CA SER A 286 20.85 -0.86 12.05
C SER A 286 21.07 -0.38 10.61
N TYR A 287 20.33 -0.91 9.65
CA TYR A 287 20.38 -0.45 8.26
C TYR A 287 19.73 0.93 8.10
N PHE A 288 18.52 1.15 8.67
CA PHE A 288 17.78 2.41 8.55
C PHE A 288 18.49 3.59 9.24
N SER A 289 19.31 3.35 10.26
CA SER A 289 20.09 4.40 10.89
C SER A 289 21.17 4.96 9.95
N LEU A 290 21.77 4.12 9.13
CA LEU A 290 22.76 4.49 8.13
C LEU A 290 22.14 4.91 6.80
N ASN A 291 21.02 4.27 6.43
CA ASN A 291 20.31 4.45 5.16
C ASN A 291 18.82 4.70 5.42
N PRO A 292 18.42 5.91 5.88
CA PRO A 292 17.03 6.22 6.15
C PRO A 292 16.16 6.04 4.90
N PRO A 293 14.99 5.38 4.98
CA PRO A 293 14.06 5.28 3.85
C PRO A 293 13.60 6.65 3.34
N ILE A 294 13.28 6.74 2.06
CA ILE A 294 12.78 7.97 1.43
C ILE A 294 11.31 7.79 1.05
N GLY A 295 10.45 8.72 1.46
CA GLY A 295 9.05 8.71 1.06
C GLY A 295 8.84 9.31 -0.34
N ILE A 296 8.15 8.56 -1.19
CA ILE A 296 7.62 9.03 -2.47
C ILE A 296 6.12 8.79 -2.44
N GLU A 297 5.36 9.87 -2.29
CA GLU A 297 3.91 9.78 -2.21
C GLU A 297 3.33 9.20 -3.50
N ASN A 298 2.47 8.19 -3.36
CA ASN A 298 1.72 7.67 -4.49
C ASN A 298 0.77 8.74 -5.07
N GLY A 299 0.42 8.59 -6.34
CA GLY A 299 -0.72 9.28 -6.90
C GLY A 299 -2.04 8.69 -6.38
N MET A 300 -3.15 9.31 -6.74
CA MET A 300 -4.48 8.81 -6.41
C MET A 300 -4.70 7.40 -6.98
N PHE A 301 -5.35 6.55 -6.20
CA PHE A 301 -5.90 5.28 -6.67
C PHE A 301 -7.29 5.52 -7.27
N GLY A 302 -7.58 4.89 -8.39
CA GLY A 302 -8.87 5.03 -9.07
C GLY A 302 -8.96 6.23 -10.03
N GLU A 303 -10.13 6.39 -10.63
CA GLU A 303 -10.40 7.47 -11.59
C GLU A 303 -10.51 8.82 -10.88
N PRO A 304 -9.80 9.86 -11.33
CA PRO A 304 -9.78 11.17 -10.71
C PRO A 304 -11.05 11.99 -11.03
N SER A 305 -12.20 11.34 -11.18
CA SER A 305 -13.45 12.00 -11.53
C SER A 305 -14.20 12.46 -10.28
N CYS A 306 -14.33 13.78 -10.13
CA CYS A 306 -15.21 14.37 -9.14
C CYS A 306 -16.67 14.06 -9.51
N PRO A 307 -17.52 13.60 -8.57
CA PRO A 307 -18.92 13.26 -8.86
C PRO A 307 -19.83 14.48 -9.00
N PHE A 308 -19.37 15.66 -8.58
CA PHE A 308 -20.17 16.89 -8.65
C PHE A 308 -20.03 17.55 -10.02
N SER A 309 -21.12 18.15 -10.50
CA SER A 309 -21.09 18.91 -11.73
C SER A 309 -20.22 20.17 -11.62
N ASP A 310 -19.58 20.58 -12.72
CA ASP A 310 -18.75 21.80 -12.76
C ASP A 310 -19.53 23.03 -12.28
N SER A 311 -20.84 23.12 -12.59
CA SER A 311 -21.73 24.20 -12.11
C SER A 311 -21.86 24.17 -10.59
N ALA A 312 -21.98 22.97 -9.98
CA ALA A 312 -22.07 22.87 -8.51
C ALA A 312 -20.77 23.29 -7.83
N ILE A 313 -19.63 22.88 -8.37
CA ILE A 313 -18.30 23.26 -7.89
C ILE A 313 -18.11 24.77 -8.04
N THR A 314 -18.41 25.35 -9.19
CA THR A 314 -18.29 26.79 -9.44
C THR A 314 -19.12 27.62 -8.45
N LYS A 315 -20.36 27.21 -8.17
CA LYS A 315 -21.22 27.86 -7.17
C LYS A 315 -20.66 27.73 -5.76
N ALA A 316 -20.14 26.55 -5.41
CA ALA A 316 -19.58 26.31 -4.09
C ALA A 316 -18.30 27.13 -3.84
N LEU A 317 -17.46 27.34 -4.87
CA LEU A 317 -16.32 28.26 -4.80
C LEU A 317 -16.73 29.72 -4.54
N GLN A 318 -17.99 30.08 -4.80
CA GLN A 318 -18.61 31.35 -4.48
C GLN A 318 -19.41 31.33 -3.16
N ASN A 319 -19.16 30.33 -2.30
CA ASN A 319 -19.87 30.09 -1.03
C ASN A 319 -21.38 29.76 -1.19
N ASN A 320 -21.81 29.28 -2.35
CA ASN A 320 -23.16 28.77 -2.55
C ASN A 320 -23.14 27.25 -2.64
N PHE A 321 -23.36 26.58 -1.53
CA PHE A 321 -23.22 25.12 -1.37
C PHE A 321 -24.48 24.32 -1.71
N ASN A 322 -25.62 24.96 -2.00
CA ASN A 322 -26.91 24.27 -2.20
C ASN A 322 -26.84 23.19 -3.28
N SER A 323 -26.11 23.43 -4.37
CA SER A 323 -26.00 22.46 -5.46
C SER A 323 -25.16 21.23 -5.07
N ILE A 324 -24.09 21.39 -4.29
CA ILE A 324 -23.29 20.27 -3.78
C ILE A 324 -24.12 19.45 -2.78
N LEU A 325 -24.79 20.13 -1.85
CA LEU A 325 -25.65 19.48 -0.86
C LEU A 325 -26.80 18.70 -1.51
N GLY A 326 -27.46 19.30 -2.53
CA GLY A 326 -28.51 18.60 -3.28
C GLY A 326 -28.01 17.36 -4.00
N GLN A 327 -26.85 17.44 -4.66
CA GLN A 327 -26.26 16.26 -5.30
C GLN A 327 -25.82 15.21 -4.26
N LYS A 328 -25.24 15.63 -3.14
CA LYS A 328 -24.88 14.72 -2.03
C LYS A 328 -26.11 14.00 -1.46
N GLN A 329 -27.23 14.72 -1.35
CA GLN A 329 -28.51 14.12 -0.92
C GLN A 329 -28.98 13.06 -1.93
N SER A 330 -28.91 13.34 -3.24
CA SER A 330 -29.26 12.35 -4.28
C SER A 330 -28.37 11.10 -4.23
N PHE A 331 -27.08 11.25 -3.93
CA PHE A 331 -26.17 10.09 -3.74
C PHE A 331 -26.54 9.28 -2.49
N ARG A 332 -26.97 9.94 -1.42
CA ARG A 332 -27.46 9.28 -0.21
C ARG A 332 -28.75 8.50 -0.47
N GLU A 333 -29.67 9.06 -1.22
CA GLU A 333 -30.93 8.39 -1.60
C GLU A 333 -30.66 7.14 -2.44
N LEU A 334 -29.76 7.22 -3.42
CA LEU A 334 -29.33 6.08 -4.22
C LEU A 334 -28.65 4.99 -3.36
N PHE A 335 -27.81 5.39 -2.40
CA PHE A 335 -27.23 4.46 -1.43
C PHE A 335 -28.30 3.69 -0.66
N ILE A 336 -29.30 4.40 -0.13
CA ILE A 336 -30.39 3.81 0.66
C ILE A 336 -31.24 2.87 -0.21
N GLU A 337 -31.55 3.26 -1.43
CA GLU A 337 -32.27 2.43 -2.41
C GLU A 337 -31.51 1.14 -2.71
N GLN A 338 -30.23 1.24 -3.01
CA GLN A 338 -29.38 0.07 -3.29
C GLN A 338 -29.24 -0.84 -2.06
N LEU A 339 -29.10 -0.26 -0.87
CA LEU A 339 -29.01 -1.02 0.37
C LEU A 339 -30.30 -1.82 0.61
N ASN A 340 -31.46 -1.20 0.42
CA ASN A 340 -32.77 -1.81 0.66
C ASN A 340 -33.16 -2.86 -0.41
N SER A 341 -32.71 -2.67 -1.65
CA SER A 341 -32.98 -3.60 -2.76
C SER A 341 -32.03 -4.80 -2.78
N SER A 342 -30.92 -4.72 -2.06
CA SER A 342 -29.90 -5.77 -2.02
C SER A 342 -30.32 -6.91 -1.09
N SER A 343 -30.28 -8.13 -1.60
CA SER A 343 -30.56 -9.35 -0.82
C SER A 343 -29.44 -10.36 -1.08
N TYR A 344 -28.32 -10.19 -0.37
CA TYR A 344 -27.20 -11.13 -0.45
C TYR A 344 -27.20 -12.05 0.76
N PRO A 345 -26.92 -13.35 0.58
CA PRO A 345 -26.71 -14.25 1.71
C PRO A 345 -25.47 -13.79 2.51
N GLY A 346 -25.57 -13.85 3.83
CA GLY A 346 -24.44 -13.47 4.72
C GLY A 346 -24.40 -12.01 5.13
N ILE A 347 -25.38 -11.17 4.76
CA ILE A 347 -25.53 -9.83 5.36
C ILE A 347 -25.89 -9.98 6.85
N ILE A 348 -25.17 -9.25 7.69
CA ILE A 348 -25.36 -9.23 9.14
C ILE A 348 -25.92 -7.88 9.53
N GLY A 349 -27.03 -7.89 10.26
CA GLY A 349 -27.73 -6.68 10.66
C GLY A 349 -28.40 -5.94 9.49
N LYS A 350 -29.09 -4.87 9.82
CA LYS A 350 -29.79 -4.03 8.85
C LYS A 350 -29.76 -2.57 9.32
N LEU A 351 -29.51 -1.64 8.42
CA LEU A 351 -29.73 -0.21 8.72
C LEU A 351 -31.22 0.11 8.60
N VAL A 352 -31.75 0.79 9.62
CA VAL A 352 -33.07 1.40 9.60
C VAL A 352 -32.87 2.90 9.48
N ILE A 353 -33.19 3.46 8.33
CA ILE A 353 -33.02 4.88 8.02
C ILE A 353 -34.41 5.43 7.70
N GLU A 354 -34.95 6.24 8.62
CA GLU A 354 -36.21 6.93 8.42
C GLU A 354 -36.09 7.95 7.28
N PRO A 355 -37.17 8.22 6.51
CA PRO A 355 -37.15 9.14 5.38
C PRO A 355 -36.57 10.51 5.71
N ASP A 356 -36.90 11.06 6.88
CA ASP A 356 -36.48 12.39 7.34
C ASP A 356 -35.22 12.34 8.23
N SER A 357 -34.54 11.20 8.28
CA SER A 357 -33.37 11.03 9.14
C SER A 357 -32.18 11.84 8.65
N ILE A 358 -31.67 12.70 9.53
CA ILE A 358 -30.44 13.47 9.32
C ILE A 358 -29.20 12.72 9.89
N ALA A 359 -29.37 11.50 10.36
CA ALA A 359 -28.26 10.72 10.91
C ALA A 359 -27.16 10.48 9.86
N PRO A 360 -25.89 10.80 10.16
CA PRO A 360 -24.80 10.53 9.23
C PRO A 360 -24.60 9.03 8.99
N ILE A 361 -24.22 8.66 7.77
CA ILE A 361 -23.83 7.30 7.42
C ILE A 361 -22.31 7.24 7.37
N PHE A 362 -21.74 6.48 8.27
CA PHE A 362 -20.32 6.15 8.30
C PHE A 362 -20.06 4.89 7.48
N PHE A 363 -19.17 4.98 6.50
CA PHE A 363 -18.74 3.86 5.68
C PHE A 363 -17.35 3.40 6.08
N MET A 364 -17.16 2.11 6.25
CA MET A 364 -15.89 1.51 6.61
C MET A 364 -15.66 0.24 5.79
N SER A 365 -14.52 0.13 5.13
CA SER A 365 -14.18 -1.03 4.29
C SER A 365 -12.70 -1.34 4.31
N GLY A 366 -12.35 -2.55 3.93
CA GLY A 366 -10.97 -2.99 3.81
C GLY A 366 -10.76 -4.45 4.25
N ARG A 367 -9.54 -4.93 4.18
CA ARG A 367 -9.19 -6.27 4.66
C ARG A 367 -9.47 -6.38 6.17
N LEU A 368 -10.02 -7.53 6.58
CA LEU A 368 -10.22 -7.82 8.00
C LEU A 368 -8.89 -8.22 8.66
N ASP A 369 -8.01 -7.25 8.78
CA ASP A 369 -6.68 -7.39 9.38
C ASP A 369 -6.67 -6.72 10.76
N ILE A 370 -6.75 -7.55 11.80
CA ILE A 370 -6.82 -7.11 13.19
C ILE A 370 -5.49 -6.53 13.73
N MET A 371 -4.40 -6.73 13.01
CA MET A 371 -3.10 -6.18 13.38
C MET A 371 -2.87 -4.79 12.76
N GLN A 372 -3.68 -4.43 11.75
CA GLN A 372 -3.51 -3.20 11.00
C GLN A 372 -4.71 -2.27 11.06
N LYS A 373 -5.91 -2.78 10.78
CA LYS A 373 -7.06 -1.94 10.40
C LYS A 373 -7.83 -1.31 11.55
N GLY A 374 -7.70 -1.82 12.78
CA GLY A 374 -8.27 -1.21 13.98
C GLY A 374 -9.80 -1.01 13.91
N PHE A 375 -10.52 -1.81 13.12
CA PHE A 375 -11.97 -1.68 12.95
C PHE A 375 -12.72 -1.80 14.27
N GLU A 376 -12.22 -2.63 15.18
CA GLU A 376 -12.77 -2.85 16.51
C GLU A 376 -12.82 -1.57 17.36
N VAL A 377 -11.90 -0.63 17.14
CA VAL A 377 -11.91 0.67 17.83
C VAL A 377 -13.20 1.42 17.52
N ILE A 378 -13.57 1.45 16.23
CA ILE A 378 -14.80 2.12 15.78
C ILE A 378 -16.05 1.43 16.32
N PHE A 379 -16.09 0.10 16.34
CA PHE A 379 -17.27 -0.60 16.86
C PHE A 379 -17.52 -0.29 18.34
N HIS A 380 -16.48 -0.31 19.18
CA HIS A 380 -16.59 0.10 20.58
C HIS A 380 -16.94 1.58 20.75
N ALA A 381 -16.36 2.46 19.93
CA ALA A 381 -16.67 3.89 19.96
C ALA A 381 -18.10 4.17 19.51
N PHE A 382 -18.56 3.51 18.44
CA PHE A 382 -19.90 3.66 17.87
C PHE A 382 -21.01 3.18 18.81
N GLU A 383 -20.78 2.08 19.53
CA GLU A 383 -21.73 1.55 20.51
C GLU A 383 -22.07 2.55 21.60
N ARG A 384 -21.18 3.51 21.90
CA ARG A 384 -21.38 4.57 22.89
C ARG A 384 -22.23 5.74 22.40
N LEU A 385 -22.51 5.83 21.08
CA LEU A 385 -23.38 6.84 20.53
C LEU A 385 -24.85 6.59 20.90
N ALA A 386 -25.65 7.66 20.92
CA ALA A 386 -27.10 7.53 21.12
C ALA A 386 -27.71 6.70 19.97
N ARG A 387 -28.65 5.82 20.29
CA ARG A 387 -29.32 4.98 19.30
C ARG A 387 -30.04 5.83 18.26
N GLY A 388 -29.84 5.48 16.99
CA GLY A 388 -30.41 6.18 15.84
C GLY A 388 -29.68 7.47 15.43
N SER A 389 -28.75 7.99 16.25
CA SER A 389 -28.05 9.25 15.94
C SER A 389 -27.04 9.12 14.79
N ALA A 390 -26.60 7.92 14.47
CA ALA A 390 -25.67 7.62 13.38
C ALA A 390 -25.89 6.23 12.81
N LYS A 391 -25.38 5.95 11.61
CA LYS A 391 -25.42 4.65 10.95
C LYS A 391 -24.04 4.19 10.54
N LEU A 392 -23.72 2.91 10.73
CA LEU A 392 -22.45 2.31 10.35
C LEU A 392 -22.66 1.22 9.30
N PHE A 393 -22.10 1.41 8.12
CA PHE A 393 -22.03 0.41 7.07
C PHE A 393 -20.59 -0.12 6.99
N PHE A 394 -20.40 -1.36 7.38
CA PHE A 394 -19.10 -2.03 7.37
C PHE A 394 -19.03 -3.09 6.28
N CYS A 395 -18.03 -2.97 5.41
CA CYS A 395 -17.83 -3.86 4.28
C CYS A 395 -16.40 -4.46 4.32
N PRO A 396 -16.14 -5.43 5.24
CA PRO A 396 -14.85 -6.07 5.28
C PRO A 396 -14.66 -6.98 4.07
N SER A 397 -13.55 -6.84 3.36
CA SER A 397 -13.14 -7.84 2.39
C SER A 397 -12.51 -9.01 3.14
N SER A 398 -13.30 -10.04 3.42
CA SER A 398 -12.77 -11.23 4.05
C SER A 398 -12.68 -12.35 3.03
N ALA A 399 -11.49 -12.78 2.72
CA ALA A 399 -11.33 -14.05 2.01
C ALA A 399 -11.01 -15.22 2.97
N SER A 400 -10.52 -14.96 4.19
CA SER A 400 -9.91 -16.04 4.98
C SER A 400 -10.11 -15.99 6.49
N ASN A 401 -10.71 -14.95 7.05
CA ASN A 401 -10.75 -14.81 8.52
C ASN A 401 -12.18 -14.69 9.09
N THR A 402 -12.97 -15.75 8.91
CA THR A 402 -14.33 -15.87 9.49
C THR A 402 -14.32 -15.86 11.02
N ARG A 403 -13.21 -16.23 11.68
CA ARG A 403 -13.11 -16.26 13.15
C ARG A 403 -13.30 -14.87 13.77
N ASN A 404 -12.80 -13.82 13.13
CA ASN A 404 -12.92 -12.47 13.66
C ASN A 404 -14.27 -11.81 13.34
N LEU A 405 -15.07 -12.37 12.43
CA LEU A 405 -16.34 -11.80 12.04
C LEU A 405 -17.37 -11.86 13.17
N SER A 406 -17.41 -12.97 13.92
CA SER A 406 -18.32 -13.16 15.04
C SER A 406 -18.18 -12.09 16.13
N PHE A 407 -16.98 -11.52 16.31
CA PHE A 407 -16.77 -10.39 17.19
C PHE A 407 -17.59 -9.17 16.76
N PHE A 408 -17.62 -8.85 15.47
CA PHE A 408 -18.35 -7.70 14.94
C PHE A 408 -19.87 -7.92 14.87
N GLU A 409 -20.32 -9.16 14.70
CA GLU A 409 -21.74 -9.54 14.70
C GLU A 409 -22.44 -9.11 15.99
N GLN A 410 -21.79 -9.30 17.14
CA GLN A 410 -22.33 -8.93 18.45
C GLN A 410 -22.70 -7.44 18.56
N PHE A 411 -21.92 -6.56 17.91
CA PHE A 411 -22.23 -5.12 17.89
C PHE A 411 -23.44 -4.82 17.02
N SER A 412 -23.63 -5.53 15.92
CA SER A 412 -24.82 -5.41 15.10
C SER A 412 -26.09 -5.79 15.84
N GLU A 413 -26.02 -6.80 16.70
CA GLU A 413 -27.14 -7.19 17.56
C GLU A 413 -27.43 -6.15 18.66
N ARG A 414 -26.38 -5.66 19.33
CA ARG A 414 -26.51 -4.63 20.37
C ARG A 414 -26.93 -3.27 19.83
N CYS A 415 -26.51 -2.92 18.58
CA CYS A 415 -26.83 -1.68 17.88
C CYS A 415 -27.84 -1.91 16.75
N LYS A 416 -28.88 -2.69 17.02
CA LYS A 416 -29.89 -3.08 16.03
C LYS A 416 -30.50 -1.87 15.32
N GLY A 417 -30.46 -1.87 13.99
CA GLY A 417 -30.94 -0.78 13.15
C GLY A 417 -29.90 0.29 12.82
N ASP A 418 -28.73 0.27 13.49
CA ASP A 418 -27.68 1.27 13.32
C ASP A 418 -26.39 0.70 12.70
N ILE A 419 -26.21 -0.62 12.69
CA ILE A 419 -25.04 -1.30 12.10
C ILE A 419 -25.51 -2.34 11.07
N THR A 420 -24.87 -2.36 9.91
CA THR A 420 -24.92 -3.48 8.96
C THR A 420 -23.51 -3.85 8.51
N ILE A 421 -23.27 -5.15 8.34
CA ILE A 421 -21.99 -5.72 7.92
C ILE A 421 -22.19 -6.58 6.68
N TRP A 422 -21.43 -6.28 5.64
CA TRP A 422 -21.42 -7.04 4.39
C TRP A 422 -20.06 -7.73 4.22
N PRO A 423 -19.90 -8.96 4.74
CA PRO A 423 -18.60 -9.62 4.82
C PRO A 423 -18.22 -10.34 3.51
N PHE A 424 -18.42 -9.68 2.39
CA PHE A 424 -18.10 -10.20 1.06
C PHE A 424 -17.65 -9.08 0.12
N ARG A 425 -16.98 -9.46 -0.96
CA ARG A 425 -16.52 -8.51 -1.95
C ARG A 425 -17.70 -8.00 -2.77
N ILE A 426 -17.94 -6.70 -2.74
CA ILE A 426 -18.90 -6.01 -3.60
C ILE A 426 -18.24 -5.59 -4.92
N SER A 427 -19.05 -5.34 -5.96
CA SER A 427 -18.52 -4.85 -7.23
C SER A 427 -17.93 -3.44 -7.09
N ASN A 428 -17.03 -3.06 -7.98
CA ASN A 428 -16.45 -1.72 -7.97
C ASN A 428 -17.52 -0.61 -8.11
N SER A 429 -18.55 -0.83 -8.91
CA SER A 429 -19.65 0.12 -9.07
C SER A 429 -20.45 0.29 -7.78
N GLN A 430 -20.77 -0.80 -7.08
CA GLN A 430 -21.42 -0.75 -5.78
C GLN A 430 -20.54 -0.06 -4.73
N TYR A 431 -19.26 -0.41 -4.67
CA TYR A 431 -18.31 0.25 -3.77
C TYR A 431 -18.29 1.77 -3.97
N GLN A 432 -18.18 2.22 -5.22
CA GLN A 432 -18.19 3.65 -5.54
C GLN A 432 -19.51 4.33 -5.15
N SER A 433 -20.64 3.69 -5.41
CA SER A 433 -21.97 4.21 -5.05
C SER A 433 -22.14 4.32 -3.54
N PHE A 434 -21.78 3.28 -2.80
CA PHE A 434 -21.86 3.27 -1.33
C PHE A 434 -20.92 4.28 -0.69
N LEU A 435 -19.68 4.37 -1.18
CA LEU A 435 -18.75 5.38 -0.73
C LEU A 435 -19.32 6.78 -0.96
N GLN A 436 -19.78 7.09 -2.18
CA GLN A 436 -20.28 8.40 -2.59
C GLN A 436 -21.54 8.83 -1.83
N GLY A 437 -22.43 7.86 -1.50
CA GLY A 437 -23.65 8.08 -0.73
C GLY A 437 -23.43 8.20 0.79
N SER A 438 -22.28 7.80 1.29
CA SER A 438 -21.93 7.89 2.72
C SER A 438 -21.62 9.32 3.14
N SER A 439 -21.81 9.63 4.43
CA SER A 439 -21.46 10.94 4.98
C SER A 439 -19.95 11.06 5.26
N PHE A 440 -19.35 10.01 5.80
CA PHE A 440 -17.92 9.94 6.12
C PHE A 440 -17.34 8.57 5.79
N LEU A 441 -16.08 8.55 5.32
CA LEU A 441 -15.27 7.35 5.24
C LEU A 441 -14.48 7.18 6.53
N LEU A 442 -14.52 6.00 7.14
CA LEU A 442 -13.77 5.69 8.36
C LEU A 442 -12.48 4.91 8.04
N MET A 443 -11.36 5.39 8.60
CA MET A 443 -10.05 4.74 8.48
C MET A 443 -9.33 4.69 9.83
N PRO A 444 -9.70 3.75 10.73
CA PRO A 444 -9.18 3.68 12.09
C PRO A 444 -7.84 2.94 12.21
N SER A 445 -7.12 2.76 11.12
CA SER A 445 -5.92 1.91 11.04
C SER A 445 -4.87 2.24 12.12
N PHE A 446 -4.29 1.22 12.74
CA PHE A 446 -3.16 1.37 13.66
C PHE A 446 -1.93 1.91 12.94
N TYR A 447 -1.77 1.50 11.69
CA TYR A 447 -0.79 2.07 10.74
C TYR A 447 -1.32 2.02 9.31
N GLU A 448 -0.94 3.01 8.51
CA GLU A 448 -1.38 3.12 7.12
C GLU A 448 -0.27 3.77 6.27
N PRO A 449 0.51 3.00 5.51
CA PRO A 449 1.66 3.52 4.77
C PRO A 449 1.34 4.66 3.83
N PHE A 450 0.26 4.56 3.06
CA PHE A 450 -0.27 5.65 2.26
C PHE A 450 -1.75 5.86 2.53
N GLY A 451 -2.58 4.80 2.43
CA GLY A 451 -4.01 4.84 2.67
C GLY A 451 -4.83 5.28 1.46
N ALA A 452 -6.12 4.98 1.54
CA ALA A 452 -7.11 5.24 0.50
C ALA A 452 -7.99 6.47 0.83
N ALA A 453 -7.56 7.39 1.70
CA ALA A 453 -8.33 8.58 2.03
C ALA A 453 -8.61 9.44 0.79
N THR A 454 -7.69 9.48 -0.17
CA THR A 454 -7.87 10.17 -1.45
C THR A 454 -9.07 9.66 -2.25
N GLU A 455 -9.45 8.38 -2.11
CA GLU A 455 -10.64 7.82 -2.77
C GLU A 455 -11.94 8.40 -2.20
N GLY A 456 -12.03 8.55 -0.88
CA GLY A 456 -13.15 9.22 -0.23
C GLY A 456 -13.22 10.69 -0.62
N LEU A 457 -12.09 11.40 -0.49
CA LEU A 457 -12.03 12.84 -0.75
C LEU A 457 -12.42 13.20 -2.19
N ILE A 458 -11.92 12.48 -3.21
CA ILE A 458 -12.28 12.75 -4.61
C ILE A 458 -13.77 12.49 -4.89
N ARG A 459 -14.39 11.56 -4.14
CA ARG A 459 -15.83 11.24 -4.24
C ARG A 459 -16.71 12.14 -3.40
N GLY A 460 -16.16 13.21 -2.81
CA GLY A 460 -16.89 14.13 -1.97
C GLY A 460 -17.32 13.53 -0.63
N VAL A 461 -16.47 12.69 -0.07
CA VAL A 461 -16.69 12.07 1.24
C VAL A 461 -15.54 12.44 2.17
N PRO A 462 -15.78 13.31 3.15
CA PRO A 462 -14.82 13.60 4.18
C PRO A 462 -14.37 12.34 4.93
N VAL A 463 -13.11 12.32 5.35
CA VAL A 463 -12.53 11.13 5.99
C VAL A 463 -12.35 11.38 7.47
N LEU A 464 -12.82 10.44 8.29
CA LEU A 464 -12.52 10.37 9.71
C LEU A 464 -11.51 9.24 9.93
N ALA A 465 -10.32 9.57 10.41
CA ALA A 465 -9.23 8.61 10.49
C ALA A 465 -8.40 8.75 11.77
N ARG A 466 -7.76 7.64 12.18
CA ARG A 466 -6.67 7.74 13.15
C ARG A 466 -5.46 8.39 12.50
N ALA A 467 -4.83 9.32 13.21
CA ALA A 467 -3.68 10.06 12.71
C ALA A 467 -2.43 9.17 12.67
N THR A 468 -2.20 8.53 11.54
CA THR A 468 -1.04 7.66 11.29
C THR A 468 -0.66 7.67 9.81
N GLY A 469 0.61 7.46 9.51
CA GLY A 469 1.16 7.28 8.16
C GLY A 469 0.69 8.29 7.14
N GLY A 470 0.36 7.78 5.97
CA GLY A 470 -0.12 8.59 4.85
C GLY A 470 -1.42 9.35 5.12
N LEU A 471 -2.27 8.87 6.07
CA LEU A 471 -3.49 9.57 6.45
C LEU A 471 -3.21 10.97 7.00
N CYS A 472 -2.11 11.12 7.76
CA CYS A 472 -1.65 12.43 8.23
C CYS A 472 -1.27 13.38 7.10
N LEU A 473 -0.87 12.85 5.95
CA LEU A 473 -0.53 13.65 4.78
C LEU A 473 -1.76 13.96 3.92
N GLN A 474 -2.71 13.04 3.84
CA GLN A 474 -3.89 13.14 2.98
C GLN A 474 -4.99 14.03 3.56
N ILE A 475 -5.12 14.04 4.90
CA ILE A 475 -6.21 14.72 5.59
C ILE A 475 -5.70 15.99 6.27
N ASN A 476 -6.36 17.12 5.99
CA ASN A 476 -6.21 18.35 6.78
C ASN A 476 -7.27 18.30 7.89
N PRO A 477 -6.87 18.22 9.17
CA PRO A 477 -7.83 18.00 10.24
C PRO A 477 -8.71 19.23 10.50
N TYR A 478 -9.99 18.98 10.75
CA TYR A 478 -10.95 19.98 11.23
C TYR A 478 -10.70 20.38 12.70
N ASN A 479 -10.26 19.41 13.48
CA ASN A 479 -10.03 19.52 14.92
C ASN A 479 -8.52 19.56 15.23
N GLU A 480 -8.20 20.04 16.43
CA GLU A 480 -6.83 19.89 16.96
C GLU A 480 -6.54 18.44 17.31
N VAL A 481 -5.37 17.95 16.91
CA VAL A 481 -4.92 16.60 17.17
C VAL A 481 -3.55 16.67 17.84
N ASN A 482 -3.43 16.00 18.98
CA ASN A 482 -2.15 15.85 19.66
C ASN A 482 -1.33 14.76 18.95
N LEU A 483 -0.31 15.17 18.21
CA LEU A 483 0.50 14.27 17.41
C LEU A 483 1.87 14.04 18.02
N PRO A 484 2.42 12.81 17.87
CA PRO A 484 3.80 12.55 18.21
C PRO A 484 4.77 13.55 17.56
N PRO A 485 5.88 13.91 18.24
CA PRO A 485 6.82 14.91 17.75
C PRO A 485 7.39 14.65 16.35
N PHE A 486 7.54 13.38 15.96
CA PHE A 486 8.07 13.03 14.65
C PHE A 486 7.14 13.38 13.47
N TYR A 487 5.86 13.66 13.74
CA TYR A 487 4.95 14.21 12.73
C TYR A 487 4.96 15.74 12.66
N SER A 488 5.58 16.44 13.60
CA SER A 488 5.53 17.91 13.72
C SER A 488 5.99 18.62 12.44
N SER A 489 7.01 18.10 11.75
CA SER A 489 7.50 18.66 10.48
C SER A 489 6.47 18.60 9.34
N ILE A 490 5.55 17.63 9.38
CA ILE A 490 4.49 17.44 8.38
C ILE A 490 3.32 18.37 8.71
N PHE A 491 2.91 18.43 9.98
CA PHE A 491 1.72 19.15 10.43
C PHE A 491 1.90 20.65 10.61
N ASN A 492 3.07 21.11 11.02
CA ASN A 492 3.33 22.56 11.15
C ASN A 492 3.15 23.31 9.83
N LYS A 493 3.30 22.62 8.69
CA LYS A 493 3.05 23.16 7.35
C LYS A 493 1.56 23.21 6.97
N LYS A 494 0.69 22.47 7.67
CA LYS A 494 -0.74 22.31 7.34
C LYS A 494 -1.69 23.13 8.23
N LYS A 495 -1.23 23.76 9.30
CA LYS A 495 -2.09 24.51 10.25
C LYS A 495 -2.98 25.58 9.62
N SER A 496 -2.66 26.04 8.41
CA SER A 496 -3.44 27.06 7.66
C SER A 496 -4.24 26.47 6.49
N ALA A 497 -4.18 25.16 6.25
CA ALA A 497 -4.90 24.55 5.13
C ALA A 497 -6.37 24.32 5.51
N PRO A 498 -7.33 24.53 4.58
CA PRO A 498 -8.73 24.26 4.83
C PRO A 498 -8.97 22.79 5.23
N PRO A 499 -9.87 22.50 6.17
CA PRO A 499 -10.12 21.14 6.65
C PRO A 499 -10.75 20.26 5.55
N THR A 500 -10.32 19.00 5.50
CA THR A 500 -10.81 17.99 4.55
C THR A 500 -11.36 16.76 5.23
N GLY A 501 -11.24 16.67 6.54
CA GLY A 501 -11.71 15.54 7.34
C GLY A 501 -11.42 15.72 8.81
N ILE A 502 -11.59 14.67 9.57
CA ILE A 502 -11.38 14.63 11.03
C ILE A 502 -10.28 13.62 11.31
N LEU A 503 -9.27 14.04 12.08
CA LEU A 503 -8.26 13.13 12.59
C LEU A 503 -8.43 12.96 14.10
N TYR A 504 -8.20 11.76 14.60
CA TYR A 504 -8.08 11.49 16.02
C TYR A 504 -6.77 10.78 16.33
N ARG A 505 -6.26 10.98 17.52
CA ARG A 505 -5.14 10.24 18.06
C ARG A 505 -5.42 9.99 19.55
N GLU A 506 -5.05 8.84 20.04
CA GLU A 506 -5.16 8.50 21.46
C GLU A 506 -4.38 9.50 22.31
N ASN A 507 -5.01 9.97 23.38
CA ASN A 507 -4.35 10.76 24.41
C ASN A 507 -3.87 9.82 25.52
N TYR A 508 -2.72 9.22 25.31
CA TYR A 508 -2.13 8.26 26.24
C TYR A 508 -0.64 8.57 26.45
N PRO A 509 -0.18 8.74 27.71
CA PRO A 509 1.19 9.20 28.00
C PRO A 509 2.29 8.33 27.39
N ASP A 510 2.04 7.02 27.28
CA ASP A 510 2.99 6.02 26.79
C ASP A 510 2.60 5.44 25.43
N ASP A 511 1.88 6.21 24.59
CA ASP A 511 1.45 5.77 23.25
C ASP A 511 2.61 5.42 22.32
N LEU A 512 3.81 5.92 22.60
CA LEU A 512 5.05 5.62 21.89
C LEU A 512 5.84 4.45 22.50
N ALA A 513 5.38 3.85 23.59
CA ALA A 513 6.06 2.73 24.20
C ALA A 513 5.78 1.43 23.43
N GLU A 514 6.81 0.88 22.79
CA GLU A 514 6.73 -0.32 21.97
C GLU A 514 6.07 -1.51 22.69
N TYR A 515 6.42 -1.76 23.97
CA TYR A 515 5.87 -2.88 24.72
C TYR A 515 4.35 -2.78 24.90
N LYS A 516 3.78 -1.57 25.00
CA LYS A 516 2.34 -1.34 25.09
C LYS A 516 1.62 -1.79 23.82
N TRP A 517 2.18 -1.47 22.65
CA TRP A 517 1.65 -1.92 21.37
C TRP A 517 1.82 -3.42 21.18
N ARG A 518 2.98 -3.96 21.56
CA ARG A 518 3.25 -5.40 21.47
C ARG A 518 2.28 -6.21 22.33
N ASP A 519 1.97 -5.73 23.53
CA ASP A 519 0.99 -6.35 24.41
C ASP A 519 -0.42 -6.26 23.83
N LEU A 520 -0.85 -5.07 23.37
CA LEU A 520 -2.16 -4.88 22.75
C LEU A 520 -2.38 -5.78 21.54
N LEU A 521 -1.42 -5.81 20.61
CA LEU A 521 -1.56 -6.57 19.37
C LEU A 521 -1.58 -8.10 19.57
N LYS A 522 -1.05 -8.60 20.70
CA LYS A 522 -1.14 -10.01 21.09
C LYS A 522 -2.48 -10.38 21.74
N MET A 523 -3.27 -9.40 22.20
CA MET A 523 -4.53 -9.67 22.85
C MET A 523 -5.60 -10.13 21.84
N PRO A 524 -6.47 -11.09 22.23
CA PRO A 524 -7.70 -11.38 21.51
C PRO A 524 -8.57 -10.12 21.39
N LEU A 525 -9.37 -10.03 20.32
CA LEU A 525 -10.25 -8.86 20.08
C LEU A 525 -11.16 -8.55 21.26
N GLU A 526 -11.75 -9.58 21.86
CA GLU A 526 -12.70 -9.49 22.96
C GLU A 526 -12.08 -8.84 24.21
N SER A 527 -10.78 -9.04 24.42
CA SER A 527 -10.07 -8.53 25.60
C SER A 527 -9.40 -7.17 25.38
N ARG A 528 -9.30 -6.69 24.13
CA ARG A 528 -8.59 -5.42 23.82
C ARG A 528 -9.17 -4.22 24.55
N ILE A 529 -10.47 -4.20 24.83
CA ILE A 529 -11.15 -3.11 25.56
C ILE A 529 -10.63 -2.96 27.00
N GLU A 530 -10.04 -3.99 27.59
CA GLU A 530 -9.43 -3.94 28.91
C GLU A 530 -8.05 -3.27 28.90
N ASN A 531 -7.43 -3.12 27.71
CA ASN A 531 -6.14 -2.49 27.57
C ASN A 531 -6.26 -0.95 27.61
N PRO A 532 -5.52 -0.26 28.51
CA PRO A 532 -5.65 1.19 28.65
C PRO A 532 -5.33 2.00 27.39
N LEU A 533 -4.35 1.56 26.58
CA LEU A 533 -4.01 2.20 25.32
C LEU A 533 -5.16 2.07 24.31
N PHE A 534 -5.73 0.86 24.20
CA PHE A 534 -6.88 0.61 23.33
C PHE A 534 -8.11 1.43 23.75
N ASN A 535 -8.38 1.49 25.06
CA ASN A 535 -9.50 2.27 25.58
C ASN A 535 -9.33 3.77 25.30
N ALA A 536 -8.12 4.31 25.43
CA ALA A 536 -7.83 5.69 25.05
C ALA A 536 -8.05 5.95 23.53
N MET A 537 -7.77 4.96 22.65
CA MET A 537 -8.12 5.05 21.23
C MET A 537 -9.64 5.09 21.03
N VAL A 538 -10.38 4.23 21.73
CA VAL A 538 -11.85 4.19 21.68
C VAL A 538 -12.45 5.52 22.14
N ASP A 539 -11.94 6.11 23.22
CA ASP A 539 -12.38 7.43 23.72
C ASP A 539 -12.15 8.54 22.67
N SER A 540 -10.97 8.54 22.05
CA SER A 540 -10.62 9.52 21.03
C SER A 540 -11.45 9.34 19.74
N ALA A 541 -11.68 8.10 19.34
CA ALA A 541 -12.53 7.76 18.21
C ALA A 541 -14.01 8.14 18.46
N HIS A 542 -14.50 7.92 19.68
CA HIS A 542 -15.86 8.31 20.08
C HIS A 542 -16.03 9.84 19.99
N SER A 543 -15.08 10.60 20.52
CA SER A 543 -15.10 12.08 20.41
C SER A 543 -15.07 12.54 18.97
N ALA A 544 -14.30 11.86 18.10
CA ALA A 544 -14.24 12.16 16.68
C ALA A 544 -15.56 11.85 15.93
N LEU A 545 -16.24 10.75 16.29
CA LEU A 545 -17.56 10.41 15.76
C LEU A 545 -18.62 11.44 16.16
N LEU A 546 -18.59 11.94 17.41
CA LEU A 546 -19.47 13.03 17.86
C LEU A 546 -19.20 14.30 17.07
N SER A 547 -17.93 14.71 16.94
CA SER A 547 -17.56 15.91 16.14
C SER A 547 -17.97 15.79 14.68
N ALA A 548 -17.89 14.57 14.09
CA ALA A 548 -18.37 14.32 12.73
C ALA A 548 -19.89 14.45 12.62
N SER A 549 -20.64 13.98 13.62
CA SER A 549 -22.09 14.11 13.65
C SER A 549 -22.52 15.57 13.81
N GLU A 550 -21.91 16.31 14.72
CA GLU A 550 -22.14 17.74 14.92
C GLU A 550 -21.82 18.56 13.65
N LEU A 551 -20.70 18.27 12.99
CA LEU A 551 -20.33 18.91 11.72
C LEU A 551 -21.35 18.62 10.61
N TYR A 552 -21.87 17.39 10.56
CA TYR A 552 -22.86 17.00 9.55
C TYR A 552 -24.17 17.76 9.72
N GLU A 553 -24.52 18.18 10.94
CA GLU A 553 -25.69 19.03 11.25
C GLU A 553 -25.52 20.49 10.80
N ILE A 554 -24.31 20.89 10.35
CA ILE A 554 -24.01 22.23 9.83
C ILE A 554 -23.72 22.13 8.33
N PRO A 555 -24.76 22.18 7.45
CA PRO A 555 -24.63 21.83 6.04
C PRO A 555 -23.57 22.62 5.28
N GLU A 556 -23.39 23.92 5.59
CA GLU A 556 -22.40 24.77 4.91
C GLU A 556 -20.98 24.37 5.26
N GLN A 557 -20.69 24.03 6.52
CA GLN A 557 -19.36 23.59 6.95
C GLN A 557 -19.04 22.21 6.37
N TYR A 558 -20.03 21.30 6.37
CA TYR A 558 -19.89 19.99 5.77
C TYR A 558 -19.64 20.08 4.26
N ALA A 559 -20.40 20.93 3.54
CA ALA A 559 -20.19 21.15 2.11
C ALA A 559 -18.84 21.80 1.79
N ALA A 560 -18.41 22.74 2.61
CA ALA A 560 -17.07 23.35 2.49
C ALA A 560 -15.98 22.29 2.67
N MET A 561 -16.12 21.37 3.62
CA MET A 561 -15.17 20.26 3.83
C MET A 561 -15.14 19.31 2.63
N ILE A 562 -16.30 19.00 2.02
CA ILE A 562 -16.39 18.23 0.77
C ILE A 562 -15.59 18.92 -0.34
N LEU A 563 -15.83 20.21 -0.59
CA LEU A 563 -15.13 20.98 -1.62
C LEU A 563 -13.62 21.01 -1.35
N ASN A 564 -13.20 21.29 -0.13
CA ASN A 564 -11.79 21.29 0.25
C ASN A 564 -11.13 19.92 0.01
N GLY A 565 -11.86 18.83 0.30
CA GLY A 565 -11.41 17.47 0.05
C GLY A 565 -11.16 17.22 -1.43
N THR A 566 -12.13 17.51 -2.29
CA THR A 566 -12.01 17.31 -3.75
C THR A 566 -10.88 18.15 -4.37
N GLU A 567 -10.61 19.34 -3.83
CA GLU A 567 -9.50 20.18 -4.28
C GLU A 567 -8.14 19.68 -3.76
N SER A 568 -8.07 19.23 -2.52
CA SER A 568 -6.83 18.80 -1.88
C SER A 568 -6.20 17.57 -2.55
N VAL A 569 -7.01 16.65 -3.07
CA VAL A 569 -6.52 15.42 -3.70
C VAL A 569 -5.73 15.66 -4.99
N LYS A 570 -5.90 16.81 -5.65
CA LYS A 570 -5.11 17.22 -6.81
C LYS A 570 -3.61 17.33 -6.51
N CYS A 571 -3.25 17.38 -5.22
CA CYS A 571 -1.85 17.31 -4.78
C CYS A 571 -1.22 15.94 -4.96
N PHE A 572 -2.02 14.87 -4.97
CA PHE A 572 -1.58 13.49 -5.10
C PHE A 572 -1.69 13.03 -6.56
N SER A 573 -0.77 13.49 -7.40
CA SER A 573 -0.72 13.10 -8.81
C SER A 573 0.41 12.12 -9.09
N TRP A 574 0.16 11.20 -10.01
CA TRP A 574 1.18 10.26 -10.47
C TRP A 574 2.35 10.96 -11.18
N ASP A 575 2.14 12.10 -11.84
CA ASP A 575 3.22 12.91 -12.42
C ASP A 575 4.26 13.31 -11.38
N LYS A 576 3.80 13.72 -10.17
CA LYS A 576 4.71 14.08 -9.08
C LYS A 576 5.47 12.86 -8.55
N ALA A 577 4.78 11.72 -8.40
CA ALA A 577 5.42 10.49 -8.00
C ALA A 577 6.47 10.05 -9.03
N VAL A 578 6.11 10.02 -10.31
CA VAL A 578 7.00 9.69 -11.42
C VAL A 578 8.21 10.63 -11.49
N SER A 579 7.99 11.95 -11.33
CA SER A 579 9.09 12.91 -11.30
C SER A 579 10.12 12.59 -10.21
N LYS A 580 9.68 12.15 -9.02
CA LYS A 580 10.57 11.72 -7.93
C LYS A 580 11.27 10.38 -8.26
N TYR A 581 10.53 9.39 -8.79
CA TYR A 581 11.14 8.11 -9.20
C TYR A 581 12.16 8.29 -10.32
N ARG A 582 11.88 9.14 -11.30
CA ARG A 582 12.86 9.46 -12.37
C ARG A 582 14.16 10.02 -11.81
N LYS A 583 14.09 10.91 -10.81
CA LYS A 583 15.29 11.39 -10.11
C LYS A 583 16.06 10.24 -9.44
N VAL A 584 15.36 9.30 -8.79
CA VAL A 584 15.99 8.11 -8.23
C VAL A 584 16.68 7.29 -9.32
N TYR A 585 16.02 7.06 -10.46
CA TYR A 585 16.61 6.34 -11.58
C TYR A 585 17.81 7.10 -12.19
N ASP A 586 17.71 8.42 -12.36
CA ASP A 586 18.79 9.24 -12.88
C ASP A 586 20.02 9.18 -11.99
N ILE A 587 19.83 9.31 -10.69
CA ILE A 587 20.94 9.22 -9.73
C ILE A 587 21.54 7.81 -9.72
N VAL A 588 20.71 6.77 -9.74
CA VAL A 588 21.18 5.38 -9.85
C VAL A 588 21.94 5.15 -11.16
N CYS A 589 21.56 5.80 -12.27
CA CYS A 589 22.22 5.68 -13.56
C CYS A 589 23.52 6.48 -13.67
N ASN A 590 23.57 7.70 -13.14
CA ASN A 590 24.70 8.64 -13.31
C ASN A 590 25.86 8.33 -12.38
N ARG A 591 25.86 7.18 -11.73
CA ARG A 591 26.98 6.63 -10.98
C ARG A 591 28.07 6.06 -11.89
N GLY A 592 28.61 6.88 -12.67
CA GLY A 592 29.90 6.66 -13.23
C GLY A 592 30.88 7.48 -12.42
N ILE A 593 31.57 6.85 -11.44
CA ILE A 593 32.95 7.18 -11.02
C ILE A 593 33.21 8.65 -10.70
#